data_700f121b76417226fafc9bac7d7eea84
#
_entry.id   700f121b76417226fafc9bac7d7eea84
#
_cell.length_a   1.000
_cell.length_b   1.000
_cell.length_c   1.000
_cell.angle_alpha   90.00
_cell.angle_beta   90.00
_cell.angle_gamma   90.00
#
_symmetry.space_group_name_H-M   'P 1'
#
loop_
_entity.id
_entity.type
_entity.pdbx_description
1 polymer ?
#
loop_
_entity_poly.entity_id
_entity_poly.type
_entity_poly.pdbx_seq_one_letter_code
_entity_poly.pdbx_strand_id
1 'polypeptide(L)'
;VGVLVVNAATVPTRRDESWRYSDLEAVASVWPVPAAELIEVAAGEHVSRVVVQDAAIDAVAIRDFRVVLHKGATATFHVLNTGGKLGRVAIDVTCHEGSHFELGGAMLGGGDQTLEIVTTLNHIEPNATSNQVVRSVLSGRATGSYLGKVAVSRDAQKTDASQSVKAMLLTRTATANAKPELEIYADDVKCAHGATVGELDAMALFYLASRGIAPAEAKVLLLQAFVAGAFAEIADEAERATVEAAALAALERMLDMSLPQETRASPKTPLPLAGGAGGGPVL
;
A
#
# COMPACT_ATOMS: atom_id res chain seq x y z
N VAL A 1 29.62 1.56 -3.63
CA VAL A 1 28.30 1.78 -3.05
C VAL A 1 28.07 0.65 -2.06
N GLY A 2 28.20 0.96 -0.74
CA GLY A 2 28.10 -0.07 0.30
C GLY A 2 26.65 -0.54 0.42
N VAL A 3 26.39 -1.78 0.06
CA VAL A 3 25.20 -2.51 0.49
C VAL A 3 25.30 -2.58 2.02
N LEU A 4 24.41 -1.89 2.74
CA LEU A 4 24.19 -2.11 4.16
C LEU A 4 23.69 -3.56 4.31
N VAL A 5 24.62 -4.49 4.47
CA VAL A 5 24.29 -5.81 5.02
C VAL A 5 23.83 -5.53 6.44
N VAL A 6 22.52 -5.46 6.65
CA VAL A 6 21.97 -5.47 8.00
C VAL A 6 22.48 -6.73 8.64
N ASN A 7 23.34 -6.57 9.64
CA ASN A 7 23.90 -7.68 10.38
C ASN A 7 22.72 -8.43 11.02
N ALA A 8 22.38 -9.60 10.51
CA ALA A 8 21.18 -10.36 10.88
C ALA A 8 21.12 -10.74 12.38
N ALA A 9 22.12 -10.34 13.16
CA ALA A 9 22.26 -10.66 14.58
C ALA A 9 21.57 -9.66 15.53
N THR A 10 21.26 -8.45 15.08
CA THR A 10 20.71 -7.40 15.97
C THR A 10 19.39 -6.85 15.47
N VAL A 11 18.41 -6.73 16.38
CA VAL A 11 17.14 -6.04 16.10
C VAL A 11 17.42 -4.59 15.67
N PRO A 12 16.77 -4.09 14.59
CA PRO A 12 16.99 -2.72 14.13
C PRO A 12 16.54 -1.70 15.17
N THR A 13 17.04 -0.49 15.01
CA THR A 13 16.73 0.65 15.87
C THR A 13 16.13 1.79 15.05
N ARG A 14 15.58 2.82 15.70
CA ARG A 14 15.09 4.04 15.02
C ARG A 14 16.20 4.85 14.32
N ARG A 15 17.48 4.49 14.49
CA ARG A 15 18.62 5.07 13.77
C ARG A 15 18.80 4.45 12.40
N ASP A 16 18.28 3.24 12.24
CA ASP A 16 18.25 2.54 10.96
C ASP A 16 17.09 3.13 10.14
N GLU A 17 17.42 3.94 9.12
CA GLU A 17 16.46 4.77 8.38
C GLU A 17 15.25 3.99 7.87
N SER A 18 15.47 2.80 7.31
CA SER A 18 14.38 1.95 6.79
C SER A 18 13.44 1.41 7.88
N TRP A 19 13.79 1.55 9.17
CA TRP A 19 12.99 1.10 10.31
C TRP A 19 12.53 2.24 11.22
N ARG A 20 12.78 3.48 10.81
CA ARG A 20 12.57 4.67 11.63
C ARG A 20 11.14 4.82 12.20
N TYR A 21 10.15 4.43 11.41
CA TYR A 21 8.73 4.56 11.77
C TYR A 21 8.09 3.23 12.18
N SER A 22 8.85 2.14 12.17
CA SER A 22 8.36 0.80 12.51
C SER A 22 8.00 0.67 13.99
N ASP A 23 7.05 -0.21 14.27
CA ASP A 23 6.82 -0.75 15.61
C ASP A 23 7.96 -1.73 15.95
N LEU A 24 9.03 -1.20 16.55
CA LEU A 24 10.23 -1.98 16.85
C LEU A 24 10.00 -3.08 17.90
N GLU A 25 9.00 -2.95 18.76
CA GLU A 25 8.61 -4.00 19.69
C GLU A 25 7.98 -5.18 18.93
N ALA A 26 7.08 -4.88 17.99
CA ALA A 26 6.52 -5.89 17.11
C ALA A 26 7.60 -6.56 16.25
N VAL A 27 8.54 -5.79 15.68
CA VAL A 27 9.69 -6.34 14.93
C VAL A 27 10.53 -7.28 15.79
N ALA A 28 10.86 -6.89 17.03
CA ALA A 28 11.67 -7.69 17.94
C ALA A 28 11.02 -9.04 18.25
N SER A 29 9.67 -9.12 18.28
CA SER A 29 8.93 -10.35 18.57
C SER A 29 9.09 -11.45 17.51
N VAL A 30 9.48 -11.08 16.28
CA VAL A 30 9.64 -12.00 15.13
C VAL A 30 11.07 -12.01 14.58
N TRP A 31 11.99 -11.36 15.29
CA TRP A 31 13.38 -11.28 14.83
C TRP A 31 14.15 -12.62 15.03
N PRO A 32 14.99 -13.07 14.09
CA PRO A 32 15.29 -12.43 12.81
C PRO A 32 14.13 -12.56 11.79
N VAL A 33 13.94 -11.53 10.98
CA VAL A 33 12.95 -11.56 9.90
C VAL A 33 13.34 -12.59 8.82
N PRO A 34 12.36 -13.10 8.04
CA PRO A 34 12.65 -13.99 6.92
C PRO A 34 13.65 -13.36 5.94
N ALA A 35 14.48 -14.19 5.33
CA ALA A 35 15.38 -13.73 4.28
C ALA A 35 14.57 -13.15 3.10
N ALA A 36 15.13 -12.12 2.45
CA ALA A 36 14.50 -11.52 1.28
C ALA A 36 14.34 -12.56 0.14
N GLU A 37 13.18 -12.55 -0.50
CA GLU A 37 12.97 -13.28 -1.75
C GLU A 37 13.81 -12.63 -2.85
N LEU A 38 14.72 -13.40 -3.47
CA LEU A 38 15.53 -12.94 -4.59
C LEU A 38 14.79 -13.19 -5.90
N ILE A 39 14.62 -12.13 -6.71
CA ILE A 39 13.99 -12.16 -8.03
C ILE A 39 14.98 -11.56 -9.03
N GLU A 40 15.57 -12.43 -9.87
CA GLU A 40 16.41 -11.99 -10.98
C GLU A 40 15.61 -12.06 -12.28
N VAL A 41 15.50 -10.93 -12.98
CA VAL A 41 14.80 -10.83 -14.28
C VAL A 41 15.84 -10.72 -15.38
N ALA A 42 15.91 -11.75 -16.20
CA ALA A 42 16.90 -11.82 -17.29
C ALA A 42 16.72 -10.70 -18.31
N ALA A 43 17.75 -10.44 -19.10
CA ALA A 43 17.74 -9.35 -20.07
C ALA A 43 16.55 -9.45 -21.04
N GLY A 44 15.77 -8.37 -21.14
CA GLY A 44 14.58 -8.28 -22.00
C GLY A 44 13.34 -9.03 -21.49
N GLU A 45 13.44 -9.73 -20.36
CA GLU A 45 12.31 -10.46 -19.76
C GLU A 45 11.41 -9.54 -18.93
N HIS A 46 10.21 -10.03 -18.66
CA HIS A 46 9.21 -9.35 -17.83
C HIS A 46 8.74 -10.24 -16.68
N VAL A 47 8.58 -9.66 -15.50
CA VAL A 47 7.93 -10.30 -14.35
C VAL A 47 6.84 -9.39 -13.77
N SER A 48 5.69 -9.96 -13.46
CA SER A 48 4.63 -9.33 -12.67
C SER A 48 4.47 -10.01 -11.33
N ARG A 49 4.27 -9.23 -10.26
CA ARG A 49 4.02 -9.73 -8.91
C ARG A 49 2.90 -8.94 -8.25
N VAL A 50 1.89 -9.65 -7.79
CA VAL A 50 0.87 -9.12 -6.89
C VAL A 50 1.12 -9.68 -5.48
N VAL A 51 1.26 -8.79 -4.52
CA VAL A 51 1.52 -9.09 -3.12
C VAL A 51 0.34 -8.59 -2.29
N VAL A 52 -0.54 -9.49 -1.90
CA VAL A 52 -1.59 -9.18 -0.91
C VAL A 52 -1.10 -9.62 0.46
N GLN A 53 -0.99 -8.67 1.39
CA GLN A 53 -0.62 -8.91 2.77
C GLN A 53 -1.82 -8.56 3.66
N ASP A 54 -2.61 -9.60 3.96
CA ASP A 54 -3.83 -9.53 4.79
C ASP A 54 -3.65 -10.49 5.98
N ALA A 55 -2.77 -10.13 6.89
CA ALA A 55 -2.50 -10.90 8.09
C ALA A 55 -3.54 -10.62 9.20
N ALA A 56 -3.70 -11.53 10.15
CA ALA A 56 -4.56 -11.32 11.33
C ALA A 56 -4.16 -10.05 12.10
N ILE A 57 -5.12 -9.39 12.73
CA ILE A 57 -4.96 -8.04 13.31
C ILE A 57 -3.83 -7.93 14.35
N ASP A 58 -3.51 -9.00 15.03
CA ASP A 58 -2.45 -9.11 16.05
C ASP A 58 -1.13 -9.68 15.50
N ALA A 59 -1.13 -10.12 14.24
CA ALA A 59 0.06 -10.70 13.62
C ALA A 59 1.11 -9.64 13.25
N VAL A 60 2.37 -10.09 13.16
CA VAL A 60 3.48 -9.34 12.58
C VAL A 60 3.85 -10.00 11.26
N ALA A 61 3.65 -9.28 10.16
CA ALA A 61 3.90 -9.77 8.81
C ALA A 61 4.96 -8.90 8.13
N ILE A 62 6.11 -9.49 7.83
CA ILE A 62 7.23 -8.81 7.17
C ILE A 62 7.60 -9.61 5.93
N ARG A 63 7.63 -8.94 4.78
CA ARG A 63 8.07 -9.50 3.50
C ARG A 63 9.12 -8.58 2.90
N ASP A 64 10.26 -9.17 2.55
CA ASP A 64 11.37 -8.48 1.92
C ASP A 64 11.64 -9.09 0.53
N PHE A 65 11.77 -8.23 -0.48
CA PHE A 65 12.09 -8.62 -1.85
C PHE A 65 13.38 -7.94 -2.28
N ARG A 66 14.24 -8.70 -2.96
CA ARG A 66 15.39 -8.16 -3.66
C ARG A 66 15.26 -8.48 -5.13
N VAL A 67 15.15 -7.45 -5.95
CA VAL A 67 14.90 -7.55 -7.39
C VAL A 67 16.12 -7.06 -8.15
N VAL A 68 16.60 -7.85 -9.10
CA VAL A 68 17.68 -7.47 -10.01
C VAL A 68 17.12 -7.47 -11.43
N LEU A 69 17.10 -6.31 -12.06
CA LEU A 69 16.62 -6.13 -13.44
C LEU A 69 17.83 -6.00 -14.35
N HIS A 70 18.08 -7.05 -15.14
CA HIS A 70 19.13 -7.01 -16.16
C HIS A 70 18.75 -6.11 -17.33
N LYS A 71 19.65 -5.94 -18.29
CA LYS A 71 19.48 -5.04 -19.42
C LYS A 71 18.13 -5.19 -20.12
N GLY A 72 17.34 -4.11 -20.17
CA GLY A 72 16.02 -4.07 -20.81
C GLY A 72 14.94 -4.91 -20.11
N ALA A 73 15.23 -5.45 -18.92
CA ALA A 73 14.24 -6.22 -18.15
C ALA A 73 13.18 -5.30 -17.54
N THR A 74 11.98 -5.83 -17.33
CA THR A 74 10.86 -5.11 -16.69
C THR A 74 10.32 -5.88 -15.50
N ALA A 75 10.07 -5.20 -14.38
CA ALA A 75 9.31 -5.76 -13.27
C ALA A 75 8.17 -4.83 -12.87
N THR A 76 7.00 -5.43 -12.68
CA THR A 76 5.81 -4.75 -12.19
C THR A 76 5.39 -5.37 -10.86
N PHE A 77 5.35 -4.56 -9.81
CA PHE A 77 4.91 -4.96 -8.48
C PHE A 77 3.64 -4.23 -8.09
N HIS A 78 2.65 -5.00 -7.62
CA HIS A 78 1.46 -4.42 -7.00
C HIS A 78 1.33 -4.96 -5.58
N VAL A 79 1.27 -4.04 -4.61
CA VAL A 79 1.25 -4.36 -3.18
C VAL A 79 -0.03 -3.84 -2.56
N LEU A 80 -0.83 -4.74 -2.00
CA LEU A 80 -1.93 -4.39 -1.11
C LEU A 80 -1.56 -4.83 0.31
N ASN A 81 -1.31 -3.88 1.20
CA ASN A 81 -0.96 -4.12 2.59
C ASN A 81 -2.10 -3.66 3.50
N THR A 82 -2.80 -4.61 4.10
CA THR A 82 -4.01 -4.36 4.90
C THR A 82 -3.98 -5.06 6.25
N GLY A 83 -2.98 -5.92 6.50
CA GLY A 83 -3.02 -6.86 7.59
C GLY A 83 -1.92 -6.71 8.64
N GLY A 84 -2.22 -7.22 9.83
CA GLY A 84 -1.32 -7.33 10.96
C GLY A 84 -1.36 -6.13 11.92
N LYS A 85 -0.86 -6.35 13.15
CA LYS A 85 -0.44 -5.29 14.06
C LYS A 85 0.69 -4.47 13.40
N LEU A 86 1.64 -5.19 12.80
CA LEU A 86 2.66 -4.64 11.90
C LEU A 86 2.60 -5.39 10.57
N GLY A 87 2.32 -4.67 9.49
CA GLY A 87 2.43 -5.15 8.12
C GLY A 87 3.52 -4.38 7.38
N ARG A 88 4.61 -5.03 6.99
CA ARG A 88 5.73 -4.41 6.29
C ARG A 88 6.06 -5.15 5.00
N VAL A 89 6.14 -4.42 3.91
CA VAL A 89 6.65 -4.90 2.62
C VAL A 89 7.83 -4.03 2.22
N ALA A 90 9.02 -4.62 2.07
CA ALA A 90 10.21 -3.94 1.61
C ALA A 90 10.66 -4.50 0.26
N ILE A 91 11.08 -3.61 -0.65
CA ILE A 91 11.50 -3.96 -2.01
C ILE A 91 12.79 -3.19 -2.33
N ASP A 92 13.89 -3.92 -2.48
CA ASP A 92 15.17 -3.38 -2.95
C ASP A 92 15.37 -3.78 -4.41
N VAL A 93 15.53 -2.81 -5.30
CA VAL A 93 15.62 -3.02 -6.74
C VAL A 93 16.95 -2.48 -7.27
N THR A 94 17.65 -3.29 -8.05
CA THR A 94 18.81 -2.88 -8.85
C THR A 94 18.43 -2.83 -10.32
N CYS A 95 18.56 -1.65 -10.93
CA CYS A 95 18.19 -1.38 -12.31
C CYS A 95 19.43 -1.26 -13.19
N HIS A 96 19.61 -2.20 -14.12
CA HIS A 96 20.63 -2.14 -15.16
C HIS A 96 20.14 -1.39 -16.41
N GLU A 97 20.98 -1.29 -17.44
CA GLU A 97 20.75 -0.50 -18.66
C GLU A 97 19.35 -0.76 -19.28
N GLY A 98 18.59 0.32 -19.45
CA GLY A 98 17.29 0.29 -20.13
C GLY A 98 16.21 -0.52 -19.43
N SER A 99 16.42 -0.95 -18.18
CA SER A 99 15.41 -1.69 -17.42
C SER A 99 14.29 -0.76 -16.92
N HIS A 100 13.15 -1.35 -16.59
CA HIS A 100 11.99 -0.64 -16.05
C HIS A 100 11.43 -1.28 -14.78
N PHE A 101 11.14 -0.47 -13.77
CA PHE A 101 10.44 -0.91 -12.56
C PHE A 101 9.17 -0.10 -12.33
N GLU A 102 8.04 -0.81 -12.16
CA GLU A 102 6.74 -0.23 -11.82
C GLU A 102 6.27 -0.70 -10.45
N LEU A 103 5.84 0.21 -9.60
CA LEU A 103 5.20 -0.10 -8.31
C LEU A 103 3.85 0.57 -8.19
N GLY A 104 2.80 -0.22 -8.00
CA GLY A 104 1.52 0.20 -7.46
C GLY A 104 1.34 -0.30 -6.04
N GLY A 105 1.26 0.58 -5.05
CA GLY A 105 1.14 0.20 -3.64
C GLY A 105 -0.08 0.80 -2.96
N ALA A 106 -0.82 0.00 -2.17
CA ALA A 106 -1.87 0.50 -1.29
C ALA A 106 -1.68 0.02 0.15
N MET A 107 -1.88 0.92 1.12
CA MET A 107 -1.93 0.64 2.55
C MET A 107 -3.30 1.05 3.09
N LEU A 108 -4.05 0.10 3.65
CA LEU A 108 -5.39 0.34 4.20
C LEU A 108 -5.39 -0.09 5.66
N GLY A 109 -5.28 0.87 6.58
CA GLY A 109 -5.09 0.63 8.00
C GLY A 109 -6.13 1.26 8.90
N GLY A 110 -6.57 0.50 9.93
CA GLY A 110 -7.48 0.96 10.97
C GLY A 110 -7.01 0.57 12.38
N GLY A 111 -7.71 1.04 13.40
CA GLY A 111 -7.35 0.74 14.80
C GLY A 111 -5.95 1.24 15.15
N ASP A 112 -5.07 0.35 15.62
CA ASP A 112 -3.70 0.64 16.04
C ASP A 112 -2.63 0.02 15.11
N GLN A 113 -3.00 -0.32 13.89
CA GLN A 113 -2.12 -0.97 12.93
C GLN A 113 -0.95 -0.07 12.51
N THR A 114 0.22 -0.66 12.30
CA THR A 114 1.36 -0.03 11.64
C THR A 114 1.57 -0.72 10.30
N LEU A 115 1.40 0.01 9.20
CA LEU A 115 1.56 -0.52 7.85
C LEU A 115 2.69 0.23 7.13
N GLU A 116 3.55 -0.52 6.45
CA GLU A 116 4.73 0.04 5.80
C GLU A 116 4.92 -0.52 4.39
N ILE A 117 5.27 0.37 3.46
CA ILE A 117 5.87 0.02 2.18
C ILE A 117 7.20 0.77 2.12
N VAL A 118 8.29 0.02 1.97
CA VAL A 118 9.64 0.57 1.91
C VAL A 118 10.29 0.17 0.60
N THR A 119 10.78 1.13 -0.17
CA THR A 119 11.43 0.85 -1.45
C THR A 119 12.82 1.48 -1.51
N THR A 120 13.77 0.76 -2.10
CA THR A 120 15.08 1.30 -2.47
C THR A 120 15.33 0.92 -3.92
N LEU A 121 15.37 1.92 -4.80
CA LEU A 121 15.65 1.73 -6.22
C LEU A 121 17.05 2.26 -6.53
N ASN A 122 17.91 1.38 -6.99
CA ASN A 122 19.30 1.69 -7.36
C ASN A 122 19.43 1.66 -8.90
N HIS A 123 19.36 2.82 -9.54
CA HIS A 123 19.69 2.96 -10.95
C HIS A 123 21.21 3.03 -11.09
N ILE A 124 21.82 1.98 -11.62
CA ILE A 124 23.28 1.84 -11.67
C ILE A 124 23.86 1.99 -13.07
N GLU A 125 23.03 1.86 -14.12
CA GLU A 125 23.39 1.97 -15.52
C GLU A 125 22.39 2.89 -16.28
N PRO A 126 22.75 3.40 -17.48
CA PRO A 126 21.95 4.41 -18.16
C PRO A 126 20.62 3.90 -18.73
N ASN A 127 19.73 4.86 -19.04
CA ASN A 127 18.43 4.66 -19.69
C ASN A 127 17.41 3.81 -18.89
N ALA A 128 17.66 3.52 -17.62
CA ALA A 128 16.69 2.82 -16.79
C ALA A 128 15.57 3.77 -16.35
N THR A 129 14.36 3.23 -16.17
CA THR A 129 13.19 4.00 -15.77
C THR A 129 12.48 3.37 -14.58
N SER A 130 11.80 4.19 -13.77
CA SER A 130 10.95 3.68 -12.69
C SER A 130 9.79 4.60 -12.37
N ASN A 131 8.64 4.00 -12.01
CA ASN A 131 7.49 4.73 -11.53
C ASN A 131 6.93 4.06 -10.27
N GLN A 132 6.57 4.87 -9.28
CA GLN A 132 6.02 4.37 -8.02
C GLN A 132 4.77 5.18 -7.64
N VAL A 133 3.64 4.49 -7.55
CA VAL A 133 2.35 5.07 -7.17
C VAL A 133 1.89 4.44 -5.86
N VAL A 134 1.89 5.20 -4.76
CA VAL A 134 1.47 4.69 -3.45
C VAL A 134 0.28 5.47 -2.92
N ARG A 135 -0.72 4.74 -2.46
CA ARG A 135 -1.97 5.26 -1.88
C ARG A 135 -2.17 4.68 -0.48
N SER A 136 -2.48 5.54 0.49
CA SER A 136 -2.75 5.10 1.86
C SER A 136 -4.09 5.64 2.33
N VAL A 137 -4.91 4.78 2.93
CA VAL A 137 -6.13 5.19 3.64
C VAL A 137 -6.03 4.73 5.08
N LEU A 138 -6.10 5.66 6.02
CA LEU A 138 -5.81 5.40 7.41
C LEU A 138 -6.90 5.94 8.34
N SER A 139 -7.31 5.12 9.30
CA SER A 139 -8.32 5.49 10.31
C SER A 139 -7.92 5.05 11.72
N GLY A 140 -8.68 5.48 12.73
CA GLY A 140 -8.36 5.17 14.12
C GLY A 140 -7.05 5.84 14.56
N ARG A 141 -6.09 5.06 15.06
CA ARG A 141 -4.72 5.46 15.40
C ARG A 141 -3.69 4.76 14.51
N ALA A 142 -4.13 4.23 13.37
CA ALA A 142 -3.26 3.55 12.44
C ALA A 142 -2.13 4.47 11.93
N THR A 143 -0.95 3.89 11.78
CA THR A 143 0.21 4.54 11.17
C THR A 143 0.51 3.88 9.83
N GLY A 144 0.52 4.67 8.75
CA GLY A 144 0.96 4.22 7.43
C GLY A 144 2.26 4.92 7.04
N SER A 145 3.30 4.17 6.70
CA SER A 145 4.60 4.72 6.35
C SER A 145 5.05 4.26 4.98
N TYR A 146 5.29 5.22 4.09
CA TYR A 146 6.03 4.99 2.86
C TYR A 146 7.41 5.63 2.97
N LEU A 147 8.44 4.81 2.81
CA LEU A 147 9.82 5.26 2.68
C LEU A 147 10.32 4.79 1.31
N GLY A 148 10.54 5.74 0.41
CA GLY A 148 10.93 5.42 -0.96
C GLY A 148 12.20 6.15 -1.34
N LYS A 149 13.31 5.44 -1.47
CA LYS A 149 14.59 6.00 -1.94
C LYS A 149 14.81 5.63 -3.41
N VAL A 150 15.11 6.63 -4.23
CA VAL A 150 15.66 6.45 -5.58
C VAL A 150 17.09 6.97 -5.59
N ALA A 151 18.02 6.06 -5.81
CA ALA A 151 19.46 6.36 -5.93
C ALA A 151 19.88 6.22 -7.40
N VAL A 152 20.47 7.27 -7.97
CA VAL A 152 20.93 7.30 -9.34
C VAL A 152 22.45 7.47 -9.36
N SER A 153 23.16 6.44 -9.79
CA SER A 153 24.62 6.43 -9.90
C SER A 153 25.11 7.41 -10.97
N ARG A 154 26.38 7.83 -10.88
CA ARG A 154 26.97 8.80 -11.81
C ARG A 154 26.85 8.37 -13.28
N ASP A 155 27.01 7.07 -13.54
CA ASP A 155 26.96 6.53 -14.90
C ASP A 155 25.52 6.23 -15.38
N ALA A 156 24.53 6.31 -14.50
CA ALA A 156 23.13 6.08 -14.82
C ALA A 156 22.46 7.29 -15.49
N GLN A 157 23.07 7.79 -16.55
CA GLN A 157 22.54 8.90 -17.34
C GLN A 157 21.23 8.53 -18.04
N LYS A 158 20.38 9.53 -18.31
CA LYS A 158 19.05 9.33 -18.94
C LYS A 158 18.07 8.53 -18.09
N THR A 159 18.33 8.38 -16.81
CA THR A 159 17.33 7.81 -15.87
C THR A 159 16.08 8.70 -15.86
N ASP A 160 14.89 8.05 -15.92
CA ASP A 160 13.60 8.71 -15.72
C ASP A 160 12.88 8.02 -14.56
N ALA A 161 12.75 8.72 -13.42
CA ALA A 161 12.20 8.13 -12.19
C ALA A 161 11.14 9.04 -11.56
N SER A 162 10.01 8.46 -11.19
CA SER A 162 8.93 9.19 -10.53
C SER A 162 8.37 8.47 -9.30
N GLN A 163 7.96 9.25 -8.29
CA GLN A 163 7.27 8.76 -7.11
C GLN A 163 6.04 9.64 -6.81
N SER A 164 4.86 9.03 -6.73
CA SER A 164 3.59 9.70 -6.40
C SER A 164 2.98 9.07 -5.15
N VAL A 165 3.10 9.73 -4.01
CA VAL A 165 2.62 9.24 -2.73
C VAL A 165 1.46 10.10 -2.25
N LYS A 166 0.30 9.46 -2.01
CA LYS A 166 -0.86 10.18 -1.47
C LYS A 166 -1.45 9.40 -0.30
N ALA A 167 -1.65 10.07 0.82
CA ALA A 167 -2.32 9.51 1.98
C ALA A 167 -3.61 10.26 2.29
N MET A 168 -4.64 9.51 2.66
CA MET A 168 -5.93 10.01 3.08
C MET A 168 -6.18 9.60 4.52
N LEU A 169 -6.32 10.58 5.41
CA LEU A 169 -6.60 10.37 6.82
C LEU A 169 -8.11 10.52 7.07
N LEU A 170 -8.72 9.47 7.63
CA LEU A 170 -10.14 9.47 7.96
C LEU A 170 -10.42 9.91 9.40
N THR A 171 -9.37 9.96 10.22
CA THR A 171 -9.41 10.43 11.62
C THR A 171 -8.18 11.28 11.92
N ARG A 172 -8.31 12.23 12.84
CA ARG A 172 -7.19 13.09 13.25
C ARG A 172 -6.11 12.38 14.07
N THR A 173 -6.39 11.18 14.52
CA THR A 173 -5.48 10.34 15.31
C THR A 173 -4.65 9.40 14.45
N ALA A 174 -5.02 9.22 13.18
CA ALA A 174 -4.22 8.46 12.21
C ALA A 174 -2.98 9.25 11.79
N THR A 175 -1.92 8.54 11.45
CA THR A 175 -0.63 9.12 11.07
C THR A 175 -0.18 8.60 9.70
N ALA A 176 0.25 9.49 8.82
CA ALA A 176 0.90 9.13 7.57
C ALA A 176 2.33 9.69 7.53
N ASN A 177 3.31 8.82 7.34
CA ASN A 177 4.70 9.17 7.09
C ASN A 177 4.98 8.95 5.60
N ALA A 178 5.09 10.03 4.83
CA ALA A 178 5.42 9.98 3.42
C ALA A 178 6.82 10.56 3.22
N LYS A 179 7.80 9.70 2.98
CA LYS A 179 9.20 10.07 2.84
C LYS A 179 9.80 9.56 1.51
N PRO A 180 9.45 10.18 0.38
CA PRO A 180 10.17 9.95 -0.86
C PRO A 180 11.52 10.69 -0.83
N GLU A 181 12.58 10.01 -1.23
CA GLU A 181 13.96 10.52 -1.25
C GLU A 181 14.59 10.32 -2.62
N LEU A 182 15.33 11.33 -3.08
CA LEU A 182 16.12 11.28 -4.31
C LEU A 182 17.61 11.51 -3.96
N GLU A 183 18.48 10.59 -4.38
CA GLU A 183 19.93 10.67 -4.24
C GLU A 183 20.56 10.56 -5.62
N ILE A 184 20.84 11.71 -6.25
CA ILE A 184 21.16 11.77 -7.67
C ILE A 184 22.60 12.21 -7.85
N TYR A 185 23.40 11.38 -8.52
CA TYR A 185 24.80 11.63 -8.84
C TYR A 185 25.06 11.80 -10.34
N ALA A 186 24.03 11.65 -11.20
CA ALA A 186 24.08 11.88 -12.64
C ALA A 186 23.53 13.26 -13.00
N ASP A 187 23.96 13.84 -14.11
CA ASP A 187 23.60 15.20 -14.52
C ASP A 187 22.39 15.23 -15.48
N ASP A 188 22.27 14.23 -16.36
CA ASP A 188 21.23 14.19 -17.42
C ASP A 188 20.15 13.15 -17.08
N VAL A 189 19.27 13.53 -16.18
CA VAL A 189 18.19 12.67 -15.69
C VAL A 189 16.87 13.43 -15.51
N LYS A 190 15.77 12.71 -15.45
CA LYS A 190 14.44 13.22 -15.09
C LYS A 190 13.98 12.48 -13.83
N CYS A 191 14.10 13.10 -12.70
CA CYS A 191 13.70 12.51 -11.44
C CYS A 191 12.76 13.46 -10.70
N ALA A 192 11.60 12.95 -10.30
CA ALA A 192 10.60 13.72 -9.57
C ALA A 192 9.95 12.90 -8.48
N HIS A 193 9.56 13.56 -7.40
CA HIS A 193 8.68 12.97 -6.41
C HIS A 193 7.61 13.96 -5.94
N GLY A 194 6.48 13.43 -5.52
CA GLY A 194 5.42 14.19 -4.88
C GLY A 194 4.80 13.41 -3.75
N ALA A 195 4.59 14.09 -2.61
CA ALA A 195 3.91 13.51 -1.46
C ALA A 195 2.81 14.45 -0.98
N THR A 196 1.62 13.90 -0.72
CA THR A 196 0.49 14.65 -0.16
C THR A 196 -0.20 13.85 0.92
N VAL A 197 -0.59 14.53 1.99
CA VAL A 197 -1.45 13.99 3.03
C VAL A 197 -2.68 14.87 3.12
N GLY A 198 -3.87 14.28 3.04
CA GLY A 198 -5.12 15.02 3.03
C GLY A 198 -6.27 14.24 3.65
N GLU A 199 -7.45 14.80 3.52
CA GLU A 199 -8.72 14.25 3.96
C GLU A 199 -9.64 14.01 2.75
N LEU A 200 -10.78 13.34 2.96
CA LEU A 200 -11.81 13.17 1.94
C LEU A 200 -12.34 14.54 1.49
N ASP A 201 -12.50 14.69 0.18
CA ASP A 201 -13.04 15.92 -0.40
C ASP A 201 -14.52 16.09 0.00
N ALA A 202 -14.78 17.10 0.82
CA ALA A 202 -16.13 17.45 1.29
C ALA A 202 -17.07 17.85 0.15
N MET A 203 -16.55 18.48 -0.93
CA MET A 203 -17.36 18.87 -2.09
C MET A 203 -17.77 17.64 -2.90
N ALA A 204 -16.87 16.67 -3.07
CA ALA A 204 -17.20 15.41 -3.72
C ALA A 204 -18.26 14.63 -2.93
N LEU A 205 -18.13 14.54 -1.60
CA LEU A 205 -19.16 13.94 -0.73
C LEU A 205 -20.51 14.67 -0.86
N PHE A 206 -20.51 16.00 -0.81
CA PHE A 206 -21.73 16.80 -0.98
C PHE A 206 -22.39 16.57 -2.35
N TYR A 207 -21.59 16.52 -3.41
CA TYR A 207 -22.09 16.26 -4.77
C TYR A 207 -22.77 14.89 -4.86
N LEU A 208 -22.13 13.83 -4.36
CA LEU A 208 -22.69 12.48 -4.36
C LEU A 208 -23.99 12.42 -3.52
N ALA A 209 -24.01 13.05 -2.34
CA ALA A 209 -25.21 13.14 -1.50
C ALA A 209 -26.35 13.88 -2.21
N SER A 210 -26.06 14.95 -2.96
CA SER A 210 -27.06 15.69 -3.75
C SER A 210 -27.67 14.86 -4.89
N ARG A 211 -26.99 13.78 -5.31
CA ARG A 211 -27.47 12.78 -6.28
C ARG A 211 -28.18 11.60 -5.64
N GLY A 212 -28.42 11.64 -4.33
CA GLY A 212 -29.19 10.63 -3.60
C GLY A 212 -28.35 9.43 -3.13
N ILE A 213 -27.01 9.48 -3.25
CA ILE A 213 -26.11 8.46 -2.74
C ILE A 213 -25.96 8.65 -1.21
N ALA A 214 -26.19 7.58 -0.44
CA ALA A 214 -26.06 7.66 1.01
C ALA A 214 -24.61 8.04 1.42
N PRO A 215 -24.42 8.85 2.48
CA PRO A 215 -23.08 9.33 2.86
C PRO A 215 -22.05 8.24 3.09
N ALA A 216 -22.46 7.10 3.66
CA ALA A 216 -21.58 5.96 3.89
C ALA A 216 -21.14 5.32 2.56
N GLU A 217 -22.05 5.17 1.61
CA GLU A 217 -21.78 4.66 0.27
C GLU A 217 -20.89 5.62 -0.54
N ALA A 218 -21.21 6.92 -0.50
CA ALA A 218 -20.41 7.96 -1.15
C ALA A 218 -18.96 7.94 -0.65
N LYS A 219 -18.75 7.73 0.65
CA LYS A 219 -17.42 7.61 1.24
C LYS A 219 -16.67 6.39 0.69
N VAL A 220 -17.31 5.23 0.65
CA VAL A 220 -16.70 3.99 0.11
C VAL A 220 -16.32 4.19 -1.35
N LEU A 221 -17.20 4.75 -2.19
CA LEU A 221 -16.95 4.99 -3.62
C LEU A 221 -15.72 5.89 -3.84
N LEU A 222 -15.60 6.98 -3.07
CA LEU A 222 -14.46 7.89 -3.20
C LEU A 222 -13.15 7.21 -2.75
N LEU A 223 -13.19 6.41 -1.70
CA LEU A 223 -12.02 5.68 -1.21
C LEU A 223 -11.59 4.60 -2.20
N GLN A 224 -12.53 3.86 -2.79
CA GLN A 224 -12.24 2.89 -3.84
C GLN A 224 -11.57 3.54 -5.05
N ALA A 225 -12.14 4.64 -5.56
CA ALA A 225 -11.56 5.38 -6.69
C ALA A 225 -10.13 5.89 -6.38
N PHE A 226 -9.89 6.33 -5.14
CA PHE A 226 -8.57 6.77 -4.70
C PHE A 226 -7.55 5.62 -4.68
N VAL A 227 -7.94 4.46 -4.16
CA VAL A 227 -7.08 3.27 -4.04
C VAL A 227 -6.84 2.61 -5.40
N ALA A 228 -7.85 2.57 -6.27
CA ALA A 228 -7.75 1.99 -7.62
C ALA A 228 -6.61 2.60 -8.45
N GLY A 229 -6.27 3.88 -8.20
CA GLY A 229 -5.13 4.52 -8.85
C GLY A 229 -3.76 3.87 -8.55
N ALA A 230 -3.64 3.00 -7.54
CA ALA A 230 -2.43 2.22 -7.29
C ALA A 230 -2.38 0.91 -8.11
N PHE A 231 -3.49 0.49 -8.70
CA PHE A 231 -3.61 -0.80 -9.40
C PHE A 231 -3.93 -0.63 -10.90
N ALA A 232 -3.90 0.61 -11.39
CA ALA A 232 -4.26 0.92 -12.78
C ALA A 232 -3.36 0.21 -13.81
N GLU A 233 -2.10 -0.03 -13.47
CA GLU A 233 -1.10 -0.65 -14.35
C GLU A 233 -1.10 -2.20 -14.30
N ILE A 234 -2.00 -2.83 -13.54
CA ILE A 234 -2.18 -4.29 -13.61
C ILE A 234 -2.79 -4.64 -14.98
N ALA A 235 -2.02 -5.32 -15.81
CA ALA A 235 -2.43 -5.65 -17.17
C ALA A 235 -3.51 -6.75 -17.22
N ASP A 236 -3.41 -7.75 -16.33
CA ASP A 236 -4.42 -8.82 -16.23
C ASP A 236 -5.67 -8.30 -15.50
N GLU A 237 -6.80 -8.26 -16.22
CA GLU A 237 -8.05 -7.74 -15.70
C GLU A 237 -8.63 -8.58 -14.55
N ALA A 238 -8.45 -9.90 -14.57
CA ALA A 238 -8.93 -10.79 -13.51
C ALA A 238 -8.08 -10.62 -12.24
N GLU A 239 -6.76 -10.48 -12.39
CA GLU A 239 -5.86 -10.19 -11.28
C GLU A 239 -6.16 -8.81 -10.67
N ARG A 240 -6.36 -7.78 -11.50
CA ARG A 240 -6.76 -6.44 -11.06
C ARG A 240 -8.07 -6.46 -10.29
N ALA A 241 -9.11 -7.11 -10.83
CA ALA A 241 -10.40 -7.23 -10.17
C ALA A 241 -10.29 -7.95 -8.81
N THR A 242 -9.41 -8.95 -8.70
CA THR A 242 -9.16 -9.67 -7.46
C THR A 242 -8.53 -8.77 -6.40
N VAL A 243 -7.53 -7.96 -6.76
CA VAL A 243 -6.87 -7.03 -5.84
C VAL A 243 -7.81 -5.90 -5.43
N GLU A 244 -8.58 -5.35 -6.36
CA GLU A 244 -9.57 -4.30 -6.09
C GLU A 244 -10.69 -4.82 -5.16
N ALA A 245 -11.15 -6.06 -5.34
CA ALA A 245 -12.11 -6.69 -4.44
C ALA A 245 -11.54 -6.89 -3.03
N ALA A 246 -10.27 -7.32 -2.93
CA ALA A 246 -9.58 -7.43 -1.64
C ALA A 246 -9.40 -6.06 -0.96
N ALA A 247 -9.08 -5.03 -1.73
CA ALA A 247 -8.99 -3.66 -1.24
C ALA A 247 -10.33 -3.12 -0.74
N LEU A 248 -11.43 -3.38 -1.48
CA LEU A 248 -12.77 -3.01 -1.06
C LEU A 248 -13.13 -3.67 0.28
N ALA A 249 -12.95 -4.99 0.38
CA ALA A 249 -13.22 -5.71 1.62
C ALA A 249 -12.40 -5.18 2.82
N ALA A 250 -11.15 -4.77 2.58
CA ALA A 250 -10.32 -4.14 3.60
C ALA A 250 -10.83 -2.74 4.01
N LEU A 251 -11.28 -1.93 3.05
CA LEU A 251 -11.90 -0.62 3.31
C LEU A 251 -13.17 -0.76 4.14
N GLU A 252 -14.04 -1.71 3.82
CA GLU A 252 -15.27 -1.98 4.57
C GLU A 252 -14.96 -2.39 6.01
N ARG A 253 -14.05 -3.35 6.21
CA ARG A 253 -13.59 -3.75 7.56
C ARG A 253 -13.04 -2.58 8.36
N MET A 254 -12.22 -1.75 7.74
CA MET A 254 -11.62 -0.58 8.38
C MET A 254 -12.68 0.45 8.79
N LEU A 255 -13.70 0.68 7.96
CA LEU A 255 -14.79 1.60 8.26
C LEU A 255 -15.71 1.07 9.38
N ASP A 256 -15.99 -0.23 9.40
CA ASP A 256 -16.74 -0.87 10.49
C ASP A 256 -15.98 -0.78 11.82
N MET A 257 -14.65 -0.94 11.81
CA MET A 257 -13.82 -0.77 13.00
C MET A 257 -13.80 0.68 13.52
N SER A 258 -14.08 1.66 12.68
CA SER A 258 -14.13 3.08 13.06
C SER A 258 -15.45 3.50 13.71
N LEU A 259 -16.50 2.66 13.63
CA LEU A 259 -17.78 2.92 14.29
C LEU A 259 -17.71 2.62 15.80
N PRO A 260 -18.39 3.39 16.66
CA PRO A 260 -18.55 3.07 18.08
C PRO A 260 -19.10 1.65 18.25
N GLN A 261 -18.66 0.94 19.29
CA GLN A 261 -19.08 -0.45 19.52
C GLN A 261 -20.61 -0.63 19.61
N GLU A 262 -21.33 0.41 20.04
CA GLU A 262 -22.80 0.44 20.11
C GLU A 262 -23.50 0.45 18.74
N THR A 263 -22.78 0.84 17.67
CA THR A 263 -23.31 0.94 16.30
C THR A 263 -22.88 -0.24 15.40
N ARG A 264 -22.01 -1.12 15.89
CA ARG A 264 -21.64 -2.34 15.18
C ARG A 264 -22.84 -3.26 15.11
N ALA A 265 -23.36 -3.46 13.89
CA ALA A 265 -24.61 -4.17 13.64
C ALA A 265 -24.68 -5.47 14.39
N SER A 266 -25.65 -5.58 15.29
CA SER A 266 -26.23 -6.87 15.65
C SER A 266 -26.68 -7.55 14.35
N PRO A 267 -26.51 -8.88 14.18
CA PRO A 267 -26.97 -9.57 13.00
C PRO A 267 -28.46 -9.25 12.82
N LYS A 268 -28.82 -8.77 11.63
CA LYS A 268 -30.21 -8.47 11.28
C LYS A 268 -31.02 -9.72 11.51
N THR A 269 -31.72 -9.78 12.63
CA THR A 269 -32.77 -10.79 12.87
C THR A 269 -33.80 -10.59 11.78
N PRO A 270 -34.12 -11.61 10.96
CA PRO A 270 -35.18 -11.47 9.97
C PRO A 270 -36.48 -11.10 10.69
N LEU A 271 -37.13 -10.03 10.24
CA LEU A 271 -38.46 -9.66 10.68
C LEU A 271 -39.37 -10.90 10.51
N PRO A 272 -40.13 -11.29 11.55
CA PRO A 272 -41.11 -12.37 11.41
C PRO A 272 -42.17 -11.93 10.38
N LEU A 273 -42.34 -12.73 9.34
CA LEU A 273 -43.46 -12.59 8.41
C LEU A 273 -44.73 -12.53 9.21
N ALA A 274 -45.44 -11.42 9.10
CA ALA A 274 -46.78 -11.28 9.70
C ALA A 274 -47.67 -12.39 9.14
N GLY A 275 -47.94 -13.37 9.99
CA GLY A 275 -48.90 -14.46 9.68
C GLY A 275 -50.28 -13.86 9.49
N GLY A 276 -50.82 -14.00 8.30
CA GLY A 276 -52.16 -13.69 8.00
C GLY A 276 -53.10 -14.53 8.84
N ALA A 277 -53.80 -13.92 9.79
CA ALA A 277 -54.97 -14.52 10.43
C ALA A 277 -56.18 -14.27 9.51
N GLY A 278 -56.48 -15.23 8.69
CA GLY A 278 -57.74 -15.32 7.97
C GLY A 278 -58.78 -16.05 8.79
N GLY A 279 -60.03 -15.67 8.62
CA GLY A 279 -61.16 -16.55 8.85
C GLY A 279 -61.97 -16.23 10.08
N GLY A 280 -62.93 -15.29 9.97
CA GLY A 280 -64.13 -15.27 10.78
C GLY A 280 -65.27 -15.90 9.98
N PRO A 281 -66.19 -16.59 10.65
CA PRO A 281 -67.22 -17.33 9.96
C PRO A 281 -68.39 -16.44 9.52
N VAL A 282 -69.03 -16.88 8.41
CA VAL A 282 -70.28 -16.39 7.86
C VAL A 282 -71.44 -16.85 8.75
N LEU A 283 -72.36 -15.96 9.13
CA LEU A 283 -73.80 -16.12 9.21
C LEU A 283 -74.41 -14.86 8.63
#